data_eb82c56b405ffa7e732deff627faeea0
#
_entry.id   eb82c56b405ffa7e732deff627faeea0
#
_cell.length_a   1.000
_cell.length_b   1.000
_cell.length_c   1.000
_cell.angle_alpha   90.00
_cell.angle_beta   90.00
_cell.angle_gamma   90.00
#
_symmetry.space_group_name_H-M   'P 1'
#
loop_
_entity.id
_entity.type
_entity.pdbx_description
1 polymer ?
#
loop_
_entity_poly.entity_id
_entity_poly.type
_entity_poly.pdbx_seq_one_letter_code
_entity_poly.pdbx_strand_id
1 'polypeptide(L)'
;QAVSRGLGDVYKRQVAKEIELEDKFENMGAQMVKEVASKTNDEAGDGTTTATILAQAIVKEGCKYVTAGMNPMDVKRGIDAAVDSVKEKLISSAKKVKDSDEIAQVGTISANGDKEIGNMISKAMQKVGNEGVITVEEAKGIDTELDVVEGMQFDRGYLSPYFITNGDKMTTELENPLIPVSYTHLTLPTTIE
;
A
#
# COMPACT_ATOMS: atom_id res chain seq x y z
N GLN A 1 -2.29 -4.29 10.71
CA GLN A 1 -2.47 -4.80 9.34
C GLN A 1 -3.74 -5.59 9.30
N ALA A 2 -4.63 -5.15 8.49
CA ALA A 2 -5.96 -5.67 8.37
C ALA A 2 -6.00 -7.19 8.34
N VAL A 3 -6.76 -7.76 9.22
CA VAL A 3 -7.40 -9.05 9.01
C VAL A 3 -8.15 -9.06 7.66
N SER A 4 -8.46 -7.89 7.12
CA SER A 4 -9.11 -7.69 5.82
C SER A 4 -8.22 -7.84 4.60
N ARG A 5 -6.92 -7.71 4.74
CA ARG A 5 -6.03 -8.29 3.74
C ARG A 5 -6.05 -9.76 4.03
N GLY A 6 -7.00 -10.45 3.44
CA GLY A 6 -7.34 -11.80 3.79
C GLY A 6 -6.09 -12.59 4.16
N LEU A 7 -6.16 -13.37 5.21
CA LEU A 7 -5.10 -14.33 5.61
C LEU A 7 -4.37 -14.93 4.38
N GLY A 8 -5.05 -15.00 3.24
CA GLY A 8 -4.50 -15.41 1.97
C GLY A 8 -3.48 -14.47 1.36
N ASP A 9 -3.56 -13.15 1.55
CA ASP A 9 -2.61 -12.21 0.93
C ASP A 9 -1.37 -12.02 1.81
N VAL A 10 -1.55 -11.97 3.12
CA VAL A 10 -0.44 -12.03 4.10
C VAL A 10 0.31 -13.36 3.98
N TYR A 11 -0.42 -14.47 3.83
CA TYR A 11 0.15 -15.79 3.65
C TYR A 11 0.90 -15.94 2.32
N LYS A 12 0.32 -15.47 1.21
CA LYS A 12 0.99 -15.44 -0.11
C LYS A 12 2.27 -14.61 -0.08
N ARG A 13 2.28 -13.52 0.67
CA ARG A 13 3.48 -12.69 0.88
C ARG A 13 4.56 -13.40 1.69
N GLN A 14 4.19 -14.05 2.78
CA GLN A 14 5.15 -14.80 3.59
C GLN A 14 5.76 -15.92 2.77
N VAL A 15 4.95 -16.70 2.07
CA VAL A 15 5.44 -17.77 1.18
C VAL A 15 6.35 -17.21 0.10
N ALA A 16 6.00 -16.11 -0.55
CA ALA A 16 6.87 -15.50 -1.55
C ALA A 16 8.18 -14.97 -0.97
N LYS A 17 8.19 -14.48 0.27
CA LYS A 17 9.40 -14.02 0.96
C LYS A 17 10.33 -15.14 1.37
N GLU A 18 9.81 -16.33 1.61
CA GLU A 18 10.56 -17.50 2.09
C GLU A 18 11.08 -18.40 0.96
N ILE A 19 10.78 -18.08 -0.31
CA ILE A 19 11.31 -18.85 -1.44
C ILE A 19 12.81 -18.63 -1.52
N GLU A 20 13.58 -19.67 -1.23
CA GLU A 20 15.01 -19.77 -1.46
C GLU A 20 15.29 -20.99 -2.32
N LEU A 21 16.08 -20.82 -3.37
CA LEU A 21 16.47 -21.87 -4.28
C LEU A 21 17.92 -22.30 -3.99
N GLU A 22 18.20 -23.57 -4.16
CA GLU A 22 19.54 -24.14 -3.87
C GLU A 22 20.61 -23.59 -4.82
N ASP A 23 20.27 -23.40 -6.09
CA ASP A 23 21.17 -22.79 -7.06
C ASP A 23 21.23 -21.26 -6.86
N LYS A 24 22.46 -20.75 -6.74
CA LYS A 24 22.70 -19.31 -6.48
C LYS A 24 22.19 -18.40 -7.61
N PHE A 25 22.28 -18.83 -8.86
CA PHE A 25 21.83 -18.04 -10.01
C PHE A 25 20.32 -18.04 -10.11
N GLU A 26 19.69 -19.19 -9.91
CA GLU A 26 18.24 -19.31 -9.85
C GLU A 26 17.68 -18.48 -8.68
N ASN A 27 18.35 -18.56 -7.52
CA ASN A 27 17.96 -17.78 -6.36
C ASN A 27 18.06 -16.27 -6.58
N MET A 28 19.08 -15.82 -7.32
CA MET A 28 19.20 -14.41 -7.70
C MET A 28 18.01 -13.97 -8.56
N GLY A 29 17.56 -14.78 -9.50
CA GLY A 29 16.35 -14.54 -10.27
C GLY A 29 15.09 -14.50 -9.40
N ALA A 30 14.96 -15.42 -8.45
CA ALA A 30 13.86 -15.45 -7.50
C ALA A 30 13.81 -14.19 -6.63
N GLN A 31 14.95 -13.67 -6.18
CA GLN A 31 15.03 -12.44 -5.41
C GLN A 31 14.56 -11.21 -6.21
N MET A 32 14.92 -11.12 -7.50
CA MET A 32 14.44 -10.05 -8.39
C MET A 32 12.92 -10.08 -8.54
N VAL A 33 12.33 -11.26 -8.69
CA VAL A 33 10.87 -11.41 -8.78
C VAL A 33 10.18 -11.08 -7.45
N LYS A 34 10.79 -11.43 -6.32
CA LYS A 34 10.32 -11.02 -5.00
C LYS A 34 10.28 -9.49 -4.87
N GLU A 35 11.30 -8.80 -5.37
CA GLU A 35 11.38 -7.34 -5.33
C GLU A 35 10.23 -6.71 -6.13
N VAL A 36 9.90 -7.24 -7.31
CA VAL A 36 8.74 -6.80 -8.11
C VAL A 36 7.44 -6.94 -7.32
N ALA A 37 7.21 -8.08 -6.68
CA ALA A 37 6.02 -8.32 -5.89
C ALA A 37 5.95 -7.40 -4.66
N SER A 38 7.08 -7.20 -3.96
CA SER A 38 7.15 -6.32 -2.80
C SER A 38 6.87 -4.88 -3.16
N LYS A 39 7.51 -4.36 -4.21
CA LYS A 39 7.31 -3.00 -4.69
C LYS A 39 5.87 -2.75 -5.14
N THR A 40 5.27 -3.69 -5.89
CA THR A 40 3.86 -3.59 -6.29
C THR A 40 2.93 -3.50 -5.08
N ASN A 41 3.21 -4.28 -4.05
CA ASN A 41 2.44 -4.23 -2.85
C ASN A 41 2.62 -2.94 -2.05
N ASP A 42 3.83 -2.41 -1.98
CA ASP A 42 4.12 -1.18 -1.24
C ASP A 42 3.46 0.03 -1.91
N GLU A 43 3.39 0.03 -3.24
CA GLU A 43 2.77 1.12 -4.01
C GLU A 43 1.24 0.99 -4.13
N ALA A 44 0.72 -0.22 -4.39
CA ALA A 44 -0.69 -0.44 -4.71
C ALA A 44 -1.47 -1.27 -3.67
N GLY A 45 -0.78 -2.02 -2.82
CA GLY A 45 -1.41 -2.92 -1.84
C GLY A 45 -2.06 -4.17 -2.43
N ASP A 46 -2.10 -4.30 -3.75
CA ASP A 46 -2.73 -5.39 -4.48
C ASP A 46 -2.02 -5.63 -5.84
N GLY A 47 -2.37 -6.72 -6.52
CA GLY A 47 -1.85 -7.03 -7.86
C GLY A 47 -0.46 -7.68 -7.88
N THR A 48 0.05 -8.17 -6.76
CA THR A 48 1.37 -8.80 -6.66
C THR A 48 1.54 -10.00 -7.60
N THR A 49 0.54 -10.87 -7.69
CA THR A 49 0.53 -12.02 -8.59
C THR A 49 0.53 -11.59 -10.05
N THR A 50 -0.28 -10.60 -10.42
CA THR A 50 -0.35 -10.07 -11.78
C THR A 50 0.99 -9.46 -12.18
N ALA A 51 1.61 -8.66 -11.31
CA ALA A 51 2.91 -8.06 -11.55
C ALA A 51 4.01 -9.12 -11.73
N THR A 52 3.97 -10.19 -10.95
CA THR A 52 4.91 -11.32 -11.06
C THR A 52 4.77 -12.04 -12.41
N ILE A 53 3.55 -12.31 -12.84
CA ILE A 53 3.28 -12.96 -14.15
C ILE A 53 3.72 -12.05 -15.30
N LEU A 54 3.44 -10.76 -15.22
CA LEU A 54 3.89 -9.78 -16.23
C LEU A 54 5.41 -9.70 -16.29
N ALA A 55 6.08 -9.65 -15.15
CA ALA A 55 7.54 -9.65 -15.09
C ALA A 55 8.12 -10.90 -15.74
N GLN A 56 7.56 -12.08 -15.42
CA GLN A 56 7.97 -13.34 -16.06
C GLN A 56 7.79 -13.30 -17.58
N ALA A 57 6.64 -12.84 -18.06
CA ALA A 57 6.35 -12.74 -19.49
C ALA A 57 7.32 -11.79 -20.22
N ILE A 58 7.55 -10.61 -19.64
CA ILE A 58 8.48 -9.60 -20.20
C ILE A 58 9.90 -10.17 -20.28
N VAL A 59 10.40 -10.78 -19.21
CA VAL A 59 11.74 -11.37 -19.18
C VAL A 59 11.85 -12.51 -20.18
N LYS A 60 10.87 -13.42 -20.20
CA LYS A 60 10.87 -14.56 -21.12
C LYS A 60 10.89 -14.14 -22.58
N GLU A 61 10.08 -13.15 -22.94
CA GLU A 61 10.07 -12.64 -24.33
C GLU A 61 11.33 -11.81 -24.63
N GLY A 62 11.75 -10.93 -23.70
CA GLY A 62 12.96 -10.13 -23.86
C GLY A 62 14.23 -10.97 -24.06
N CYS A 63 14.37 -12.06 -23.32
CA CYS A 63 15.49 -12.98 -23.46
C CYS A 63 15.58 -13.60 -24.88
N LYS A 64 14.45 -13.86 -25.54
CA LYS A 64 14.46 -14.40 -26.91
C LYS A 64 15.14 -13.42 -27.89
N TYR A 65 14.84 -12.14 -27.76
CA TYR A 65 15.43 -11.11 -28.62
C TYR A 65 16.92 -10.90 -28.35
N VAL A 66 17.31 -10.90 -27.07
CA VAL A 66 18.72 -10.81 -26.67
C VAL A 66 19.50 -12.02 -27.19
N THR A 67 18.93 -13.23 -27.06
CA THR A 67 19.55 -14.46 -27.58
C THR A 67 19.66 -14.46 -29.11
N ALA A 68 18.72 -13.80 -29.79
CA ALA A 68 18.76 -13.60 -31.24
C ALA A 68 19.77 -12.53 -31.70
N GLY A 69 20.52 -11.91 -30.75
CA GLY A 69 21.59 -10.95 -31.04
C GLY A 69 21.17 -9.48 -30.97
N MET A 70 19.98 -9.16 -30.48
CA MET A 70 19.58 -7.78 -30.26
C MET A 70 20.29 -7.19 -29.04
N ASN A 71 20.61 -5.90 -29.13
CA ASN A 71 21.21 -5.20 -27.99
C ASN A 71 20.23 -5.12 -26.80
N PRO A 72 20.60 -5.62 -25.60
CA PRO A 72 19.74 -5.60 -24.43
C PRO A 72 19.23 -4.20 -24.05
N MET A 73 20.05 -3.16 -24.28
CA MET A 73 19.66 -1.78 -23.96
C MET A 73 18.60 -1.25 -24.93
N ASP A 74 18.59 -1.70 -26.19
CA ASP A 74 17.55 -1.36 -27.14
C ASP A 74 16.24 -2.08 -26.82
N VAL A 75 16.32 -3.34 -26.42
CA VAL A 75 15.16 -4.09 -25.92
C VAL A 75 14.57 -3.41 -24.70
N LYS A 76 15.41 -2.97 -23.75
CA LYS A 76 14.96 -2.22 -22.57
C LYS A 76 14.23 -0.93 -22.96
N ARG A 77 14.81 -0.13 -23.88
CA ARG A 77 14.16 1.10 -24.36
C ARG A 77 12.80 0.84 -25.00
N GLY A 78 12.69 -0.26 -25.75
CA GLY A 78 11.40 -0.68 -26.32
C GLY A 78 10.38 -1.06 -25.25
N ILE A 79 10.79 -1.76 -24.20
CA ILE A 79 9.94 -2.11 -23.05
C ILE A 79 9.46 -0.85 -22.35
N ASP A 80 10.37 0.08 -22.06
CA ASP A 80 10.04 1.34 -21.38
C ASP A 80 9.00 2.14 -22.19
N ALA A 81 9.20 2.30 -23.49
CA ALA A 81 8.24 2.99 -24.37
C ALA A 81 6.87 2.29 -24.43
N ALA A 82 6.86 0.96 -24.43
CA ALA A 82 5.61 0.19 -24.40
C ALA A 82 4.87 0.37 -23.07
N VAL A 83 5.60 0.36 -21.95
CA VAL A 83 5.04 0.59 -20.60
C VAL A 83 4.40 1.96 -20.52
N ASP A 84 5.07 3.02 -21.01
CA ASP A 84 4.51 4.37 -21.00
C ASP A 84 3.22 4.46 -21.81
N SER A 85 3.18 3.87 -23.00
CA SER A 85 1.99 3.82 -23.84
C SER A 85 0.83 3.07 -23.17
N VAL A 86 1.12 1.93 -22.53
CA VAL A 86 0.12 1.15 -21.80
C VAL A 86 -0.40 1.94 -20.59
N LYS A 87 0.48 2.60 -19.85
CA LYS A 87 0.14 3.44 -18.70
C LYS A 87 -0.82 4.56 -19.09
N GLU A 88 -0.53 5.28 -20.18
CA GLU A 88 -1.43 6.34 -20.69
C GLU A 88 -2.81 5.76 -21.06
N LYS A 89 -2.83 4.61 -21.71
CA LYS A 89 -4.06 3.94 -22.10
C LYS A 89 -4.88 3.48 -20.89
N LEU A 90 -4.23 2.94 -19.86
CA LEU A 90 -4.88 2.53 -18.62
C LEU A 90 -5.50 3.73 -17.91
N ILE A 91 -4.75 4.83 -17.77
CA ILE A 91 -5.26 6.05 -17.15
C ILE A 91 -6.47 6.60 -17.91
N SER A 92 -6.41 6.62 -19.26
CA SER A 92 -7.53 7.10 -20.08
C SER A 92 -8.77 6.21 -20.02
N SER A 93 -8.58 4.92 -19.74
CA SER A 93 -9.66 3.92 -19.64
C SER A 93 -10.18 3.76 -18.22
N ALA A 94 -9.48 4.29 -17.22
CA ALA A 94 -9.83 4.16 -15.82
C ALA A 94 -11.14 4.92 -15.51
N LYS A 95 -12.06 4.23 -14.86
CA LYS A 95 -13.30 4.80 -14.35
C LYS A 95 -13.09 5.27 -12.92
N LYS A 96 -13.42 6.53 -12.63
CA LYS A 96 -13.43 7.04 -11.25
C LYS A 96 -14.59 6.42 -10.48
N VAL A 97 -14.27 5.83 -9.35
CA VAL A 97 -15.27 5.32 -8.40
C VAL A 97 -16.01 6.50 -7.77
N LYS A 98 -17.34 6.49 -7.79
CA LYS A 98 -18.19 7.57 -7.27
C LYS A 98 -19.22 7.08 -6.27
N ASP A 99 -19.71 5.87 -6.45
CA ASP A 99 -20.82 5.34 -5.68
C ASP A 99 -20.34 4.42 -4.57
N SER A 100 -21.08 4.39 -3.47
CA SER A 100 -20.80 3.53 -2.32
C SER A 100 -20.78 2.05 -2.68
N ASP A 101 -21.63 1.63 -3.64
CA ASP A 101 -21.68 0.26 -4.12
C ASP A 101 -20.43 -0.10 -4.91
N GLU A 102 -19.91 0.83 -5.72
CA GLU A 102 -18.64 0.64 -6.42
C GLU A 102 -17.47 0.53 -5.44
N ILE A 103 -17.47 1.34 -4.37
CA ILE A 103 -16.48 1.25 -3.28
C ILE A 103 -16.56 -0.12 -2.60
N ALA A 104 -17.76 -0.60 -2.29
CA ALA A 104 -17.97 -1.91 -1.68
C ALA A 104 -17.48 -3.05 -2.59
N GLN A 105 -17.69 -2.94 -3.91
CA GLN A 105 -17.20 -3.92 -4.88
C GLN A 105 -15.66 -3.95 -4.93
N VAL A 106 -15.01 -2.79 -5.00
CA VAL A 106 -13.55 -2.70 -4.98
C VAL A 106 -13.00 -3.25 -3.66
N GLY A 107 -13.60 -2.86 -2.54
CA GLY A 107 -13.24 -3.38 -1.22
C GLY A 107 -13.39 -4.90 -1.11
N THR A 108 -14.47 -5.45 -1.68
CA THR A 108 -14.71 -6.90 -1.73
C THR A 108 -13.64 -7.64 -2.54
N ILE A 109 -13.25 -7.08 -3.70
CA ILE A 109 -12.19 -7.66 -4.53
C ILE A 109 -10.85 -7.63 -3.78
N SER A 110 -10.52 -6.51 -3.17
CA SER A 110 -9.27 -6.36 -2.39
C SER A 110 -9.26 -7.26 -1.15
N ALA A 111 -10.42 -7.56 -0.58
CA ALA A 111 -10.61 -8.50 0.52
C ALA A 111 -10.75 -9.97 0.06
N ASN A 112 -10.33 -10.29 -1.15
CA ASN A 112 -10.36 -11.64 -1.72
C ASN A 112 -11.78 -12.26 -1.80
N GLY A 113 -12.79 -11.44 -2.05
CA GLY A 113 -14.19 -11.83 -2.22
C GLY A 113 -15.05 -11.72 -0.97
N ASP A 114 -14.51 -11.22 0.13
CA ASP A 114 -15.26 -11.01 1.36
C ASP A 114 -16.13 -9.75 1.26
N LYS A 115 -17.44 -9.99 1.17
CA LYS A 115 -18.43 -8.92 1.05
C LYS A 115 -18.66 -8.14 2.35
N GLU A 116 -18.46 -8.77 3.50
CA GLU A 116 -18.64 -8.09 4.78
C GLU A 116 -17.58 -7.01 4.95
N ILE A 117 -16.35 -7.34 4.65
CA ILE A 117 -15.22 -6.40 4.66
C ILE A 117 -15.44 -5.29 3.62
N GLY A 118 -15.84 -5.64 2.40
CA GLY A 118 -16.15 -4.64 1.36
C GLY A 118 -17.21 -3.64 1.78
N ASN A 119 -18.30 -4.12 2.39
CA ASN A 119 -19.36 -3.28 2.92
C ASN A 119 -18.89 -2.41 4.10
N MET A 120 -18.04 -2.94 4.96
CA MET A 120 -17.47 -2.21 6.09
C MET A 120 -16.59 -1.05 5.61
N ILE A 121 -15.72 -1.31 4.63
CA ILE A 121 -14.90 -0.27 4.00
C ILE A 121 -15.77 0.81 3.36
N SER A 122 -16.84 0.42 2.64
CA SER A 122 -17.77 1.38 2.05
C SER A 122 -18.46 2.24 3.11
N LYS A 123 -18.91 1.65 4.22
CA LYS A 123 -19.47 2.40 5.34
C LYS A 123 -18.46 3.35 6.00
N ALA A 124 -17.22 2.92 6.13
CA ALA A 124 -16.14 3.77 6.63
C ALA A 124 -15.92 4.98 5.71
N MET A 125 -15.81 4.74 4.40
CA MET A 125 -15.67 5.83 3.40
C MET A 125 -16.84 6.81 3.41
N GLN A 126 -18.06 6.33 3.61
CA GLN A 126 -19.23 7.22 3.73
C GLN A 126 -19.14 8.15 4.94
N LYS A 127 -18.56 7.68 6.04
CA LYS A 127 -18.42 8.46 7.28
C LYS A 127 -17.26 9.45 7.22
N VAL A 128 -16.12 9.02 6.69
CA VAL A 128 -14.89 9.86 6.66
C VAL A 128 -14.75 10.70 5.39
N GLY A 129 -15.51 10.38 4.33
CA GLY A 129 -15.41 11.05 3.03
C GLY A 129 -14.20 10.57 2.21
N ASN A 130 -14.10 11.14 0.99
CA ASN A 130 -13.06 10.71 0.03
C ASN A 130 -11.62 11.08 0.43
N GLU A 131 -11.46 12.02 1.34
CA GLU A 131 -10.16 12.48 1.84
C GLU A 131 -9.80 11.85 3.19
N GLY A 132 -10.68 11.02 3.72
CA GLY A 132 -10.46 10.33 4.99
C GLY A 132 -9.44 9.21 4.86
N VAL A 133 -8.68 8.98 5.93
CA VAL A 133 -7.73 7.89 6.03
C VAL A 133 -8.39 6.72 6.73
N ILE A 134 -8.37 5.55 6.09
CA ILE A 134 -8.84 4.30 6.69
C ILE A 134 -7.61 3.49 7.07
N THR A 135 -7.46 3.25 8.37
CA THR A 135 -6.47 2.32 8.89
C THR A 135 -7.16 1.04 9.33
N VAL A 136 -6.46 -0.06 9.24
CA VAL A 136 -6.97 -1.35 9.67
C VAL A 136 -5.98 -1.93 10.65
N GLU A 137 -6.44 -2.21 11.86
CA GLU A 137 -5.64 -2.72 12.95
C GLU A 137 -6.20 -4.06 13.43
N GLU A 138 -5.38 -4.86 14.07
CA GLU A 138 -5.82 -6.12 14.65
C GLU A 138 -6.65 -5.84 15.90
N ALA A 139 -7.91 -6.28 15.88
CA ALA A 139 -8.81 -6.11 17.02
C ALA A 139 -8.35 -6.97 18.21
N LYS A 140 -8.54 -6.46 19.40
CA LYS A 140 -8.34 -7.23 20.64
C LYS A 140 -9.47 -8.21 20.92
N GLY A 141 -10.60 -8.04 20.25
CA GLY A 141 -11.81 -8.87 20.35
C GLY A 141 -11.93 -9.87 19.20
N ILE A 142 -12.98 -10.70 19.28
CA ILE A 142 -13.32 -11.69 18.25
C ILE A 142 -14.11 -11.04 17.11
N ASP A 143 -14.84 -9.98 17.41
CA ASP A 143 -15.70 -9.28 16.47
C ASP A 143 -14.94 -8.16 15.73
N THR A 144 -15.32 -7.95 14.47
CA THR A 144 -14.77 -6.85 13.68
C THR A 144 -15.56 -5.57 13.97
N GLU A 145 -14.87 -4.56 14.48
CA GLU A 145 -15.47 -3.27 14.85
C GLU A 145 -15.01 -2.17 13.88
N LEU A 146 -15.88 -1.19 13.68
CA LEU A 146 -15.59 0.01 12.90
C LEU A 146 -15.64 1.22 13.81
N ASP A 147 -14.48 1.72 14.18
CA ASP A 147 -14.35 2.97 14.93
C ASP A 147 -14.11 4.14 13.99
N VAL A 148 -14.82 5.23 14.21
CA VAL A 148 -14.64 6.47 13.45
C VAL A 148 -14.17 7.54 14.41
N VAL A 149 -12.98 8.05 14.16
CA VAL A 149 -12.37 9.13 14.93
C VAL A 149 -12.44 10.42 14.09
N GLU A 150 -13.01 11.45 14.67
CA GLU A 150 -12.97 12.78 14.07
C GLU A 150 -11.60 13.38 14.36
N GLY A 151 -10.79 13.55 13.31
CA GLY A 151 -9.45 14.08 13.42
C GLY A 151 -8.41 13.18 12.79
N MET A 152 -7.20 13.22 13.30
CA MET A 152 -6.06 12.48 12.79
C MET A 152 -5.41 11.68 13.93
N GLN A 153 -5.20 10.40 13.72
CA GLN A 153 -4.48 9.55 14.66
C GLN A 153 -3.01 9.49 14.28
N PHE A 154 -2.14 9.65 15.26
CA PHE A 154 -0.69 9.56 15.06
C PHE A 154 -0.15 8.35 15.81
N ASP A 155 0.72 7.59 15.18
CA ASP A 155 1.36 6.40 15.79
C ASP A 155 2.35 6.77 16.89
N ARG A 156 2.89 7.97 16.82
CA ARG A 156 3.76 8.53 17.85
C ARG A 156 3.11 9.79 18.40
N GLY A 157 2.78 9.73 19.67
CA GLY A 157 2.17 10.84 20.37
C GLY A 157 3.21 11.92 20.74
N TYR A 158 3.36 12.18 22.01
CA TYR A 158 4.26 13.20 22.51
C TYR A 158 5.73 12.75 22.56
N LEU A 159 6.64 13.69 22.41
CA LEU A 159 8.09 13.45 22.53
C LEU A 159 8.56 13.35 23.99
N SER A 160 7.75 13.82 24.93
CA SER A 160 8.07 13.84 26.36
C SER A 160 6.82 13.65 27.20
N PRO A 161 6.88 12.91 28.32
CA PRO A 161 5.78 12.77 29.27
C PRO A 161 5.24 14.10 29.81
N TYR A 162 6.01 15.18 29.73
CA TYR A 162 5.57 16.51 30.14
C TYR A 162 4.47 17.13 29.28
N PHE A 163 4.24 16.59 28.09
CA PHE A 163 3.14 17.03 27.21
C PHE A 163 1.78 16.38 27.53
N ILE A 164 1.73 15.46 28.50
CA ILE A 164 0.48 14.83 28.93
C ILE A 164 -0.37 15.87 29.66
N THR A 165 -1.60 16.09 29.16
CA THR A 165 -2.56 17.00 29.81
C THR A 165 -3.48 16.25 30.77
N ASN A 166 -3.70 14.97 30.56
CA ASN A 166 -4.50 14.11 31.43
C ASN A 166 -3.63 12.95 31.94
N GLY A 167 -3.19 13.06 33.19
CA GLY A 167 -2.32 12.07 33.82
C GLY A 167 -2.96 10.72 34.10
N ASP A 168 -4.27 10.69 34.33
CA ASP A 168 -4.98 9.45 34.67
C ASP A 168 -5.14 8.54 33.45
N LYS A 169 -5.40 9.14 32.28
CA LYS A 169 -5.57 8.43 31.01
C LYS A 169 -4.28 8.38 30.19
N MET A 170 -3.24 9.06 30.61
CA MET A 170 -1.99 9.22 29.86
C MET A 170 -2.20 9.75 28.44
N THR A 171 -3.13 10.69 28.28
CA THR A 171 -3.50 11.30 27.00
C THR A 171 -3.18 12.79 26.98
N THR A 172 -2.96 13.31 25.78
CA THR A 172 -2.86 14.75 25.52
C THR A 172 -4.11 15.21 24.78
N GLU A 173 -4.92 16.03 25.42
CA GLU A 173 -6.11 16.64 24.84
C GLU A 173 -5.90 18.14 24.71
N LEU A 174 -6.11 18.66 23.50
CA LEU A 174 -5.95 20.09 23.19
C LEU A 174 -7.26 20.59 22.57
N GLU A 175 -7.83 21.62 23.14
CA GLU A 175 -9.05 22.25 22.62
C GLU A 175 -8.70 23.29 21.55
N ASN A 176 -9.26 23.12 20.32
CA ASN A 176 -9.05 24.03 19.19
C ASN A 176 -7.58 24.35 18.87
N PRO A 177 -6.70 23.36 18.80
CA PRO A 177 -5.28 23.61 18.56
C PRO A 177 -5.04 24.07 17.13
N LEU A 178 -4.09 24.97 16.95
CA LEU A 178 -3.54 25.30 15.65
C LEU A 178 -2.41 24.30 15.33
N ILE A 179 -2.57 23.51 14.32
CA ILE A 179 -1.59 22.49 13.92
C ILE A 179 -0.82 22.99 12.70
N PRO A 180 0.41 23.50 12.88
CA PRO A 180 1.25 23.84 11.74
C PRO A 180 1.83 22.57 11.12
N VAL A 181 1.59 22.37 9.84
CA VAL A 181 2.19 21.26 9.07
C VAL A 181 3.33 21.83 8.24
N SER A 182 4.54 21.31 8.45
CA SER A 182 5.71 21.69 7.66
C SER A 182 6.37 20.44 7.09
N TYR A 183 6.66 20.47 5.80
CA TYR A 183 7.44 19.43 5.11
C TYR A 183 8.95 19.67 5.18
N THR A 184 9.37 20.75 5.82
CA THR A 184 10.76 21.09 6.04
C THR A 184 11.05 21.12 7.53
N HIS A 185 12.30 20.85 7.93
CA HIS A 185 12.74 21.04 9.31
C HIS A 185 12.55 22.51 9.71
N LEU A 186 11.67 22.75 10.68
CA LEU A 186 11.61 24.02 11.38
C LEU A 186 12.84 24.10 12.30
N THR A 187 13.88 24.74 11.84
CA THR A 187 14.94 25.20 12.73
C THR A 187 14.39 26.41 13.49
N LEU A 188 13.96 26.18 14.72
CA LEU A 188 13.69 27.32 15.63
C LEU A 188 14.99 28.12 15.79
N PRO A 189 14.96 29.44 15.65
CA PRO A 189 16.11 30.24 15.97
C PRO A 189 16.46 30.05 17.46
N THR A 190 17.64 29.55 17.74
CA THR A 190 18.14 29.25 19.08
C THR A 190 18.67 30.50 19.79
N THR A 191 18.51 31.68 19.23
CA THR A 191 18.87 32.94 19.87
C THR A 191 17.68 33.54 20.59
N ILE A 192 17.60 33.24 21.88
CA ILE A 192 16.91 34.10 22.83
C ILE A 192 17.98 35.05 23.33
N GLU A 193 18.00 36.26 22.88
CA GLU A 193 18.68 37.34 23.55
C GLU A 193 17.84 37.85 24.73
#